data_3b3ffea31d962f69ae1431505ba64865
#
_entry.id   3b3ffea31d962f69ae1431505ba64865
#
_cell.length_a   1.000
_cell.length_b   1.000
_cell.length_c   1.000
_cell.angle_alpha   90.00
_cell.angle_beta   90.00
_cell.angle_gamma   90.00
#
_symmetry.space_group_name_H-M   'P 1'
#
loop_
_entity.id
_entity.type
_entity.pdbx_description
1 polymer ?
#
loop_
_entity_poly.entity_id
_entity_poly.type
_entity_poly.pdbx_seq_one_letter_code
_entity_poly.pdbx_strand_id
1 'polypeptide(L)'
;TPGTGLLASLDEAITSAAQLGYPVMLKSTAGGGGIGLTRCDDEAGLVEAFDTVKRLGQNFFSDSGVFLERFVDNARHVEVQIFGDGLGNVLALGERDCSLQRRNQKVVEETPAPDLPAATREKLMAASVELGKAVNYRSAGTGEYIYDAHRDVFYFLEVNTRLQVEHPITEACTSIDLVEWMILTAAGQPPALDIEINPQGAAIEVRLYAEDPVRDFQPSP
;
A
#
# COMPACT_ATOMS: atom_id res chain seq x y z
N THR A 1 5.06 -9.96 0.56
CA THR A 1 6.11 -10.52 1.43
C THR A 1 6.03 -12.03 1.43
N PRO A 2 7.16 -12.77 1.60
CA PRO A 2 7.10 -14.20 1.86
C PRO A 2 6.20 -14.47 3.06
N GLY A 3 5.26 -15.39 2.91
CA GLY A 3 4.26 -15.64 3.94
C GLY A 3 3.67 -17.05 3.86
N THR A 4 2.69 -17.30 4.70
CA THR A 4 1.97 -18.58 4.78
C THR A 4 0.61 -18.49 4.09
N GLY A 5 -0.02 -19.62 3.86
CA GLY A 5 -1.47 -19.70 3.74
C GLY A 5 -2.16 -19.49 5.10
N LEU A 6 -3.46 -19.75 5.15
CA LEU A 6 -4.22 -19.73 6.39
C LEU A 6 -3.66 -20.76 7.39
N LEU A 7 -3.50 -20.34 8.62
CA LEU A 7 -2.99 -21.16 9.70
C LEU A 7 -4.15 -21.79 10.48
N ALA A 8 -4.12 -23.10 10.62
CA ALA A 8 -5.17 -23.81 11.34
C ALA A 8 -4.97 -23.78 12.87
N SER A 9 -3.71 -23.70 13.33
CA SER A 9 -3.37 -23.77 14.75
C SER A 9 -2.17 -22.93 15.14
N LEU A 10 -1.98 -22.72 16.43
CA LEU A 10 -0.80 -22.04 16.98
C LEU A 10 0.48 -22.85 16.70
N ASP A 11 0.46 -24.17 16.77
CA ASP A 11 1.62 -25.02 16.51
C ASP A 11 2.10 -24.88 15.06
N GLU A 12 1.14 -24.80 14.11
CA GLU A 12 1.45 -24.51 12.71
C GLU A 12 2.05 -23.11 12.55
N ALA A 13 1.54 -22.11 13.28
CA ALA A 13 2.06 -20.75 13.26
C ALA A 13 3.51 -20.70 13.76
N ILE A 14 3.82 -21.38 14.87
CA ILE A 14 5.18 -21.46 15.43
C ILE A 14 6.14 -22.10 14.42
N THR A 15 5.75 -23.23 13.86
CA THR A 15 6.57 -23.95 12.87
C THR A 15 6.83 -23.09 11.64
N SER A 16 5.80 -22.43 11.14
CA SER A 16 5.89 -21.56 9.96
C SER A 16 6.72 -20.32 10.22
N ALA A 17 6.59 -19.69 11.41
CA ALA A 17 7.38 -18.55 11.81
C ALA A 17 8.87 -18.88 11.91
N ALA A 18 9.20 -20.05 12.44
CA ALA A 18 10.59 -20.52 12.49
C ALA A 18 11.20 -20.70 11.08
N GLN A 19 10.41 -21.12 10.10
CA GLN A 19 10.83 -21.26 8.70
C GLN A 19 10.99 -19.90 8.00
N LEU A 20 10.05 -18.96 8.26
CA LEU A 20 10.09 -17.60 7.68
C LEU A 20 11.25 -16.78 8.25
N GLY A 21 11.61 -17.03 9.51
CA GLY A 21 12.57 -16.25 10.31
C GLY A 21 11.90 -15.03 10.94
N TYR A 22 12.11 -14.86 12.25
CA TYR A 22 11.65 -13.68 12.98
C TYR A 22 12.44 -12.41 12.61
N PRO A 23 11.85 -11.20 12.72
CA PRO A 23 10.47 -10.96 13.10
C PRO A 23 9.48 -11.31 12.00
N VAL A 24 8.24 -11.68 12.42
CA VAL A 24 7.12 -11.95 11.52
C VAL A 24 5.94 -11.04 11.84
N MET A 25 5.07 -10.83 10.86
CA MET A 25 3.79 -10.13 11.03
C MET A 25 2.67 -11.15 11.05
N LEU A 26 1.96 -11.26 12.17
CA LEU A 26 0.73 -12.03 12.28
C LEU A 26 -0.44 -11.16 11.82
N LYS A 27 -1.21 -11.66 10.87
CA LYS A 27 -2.30 -10.91 10.23
C LYS A 27 -3.61 -11.67 10.28
N SER A 28 -4.71 -10.94 10.51
CA SER A 28 -6.05 -11.44 10.23
C SER A 28 -6.37 -11.32 8.74
N THR A 29 -7.05 -12.33 8.16
CA THR A 29 -7.49 -12.33 6.76
C THR A 29 -8.39 -11.16 6.39
N ALA A 30 -9.18 -10.68 7.34
CA ALA A 30 -10.09 -9.58 7.15
C ALA A 30 -9.53 -8.24 7.67
N GLY A 31 -8.30 -8.23 8.18
CA GLY A 31 -7.66 -7.02 8.72
C GLY A 31 -7.31 -6.03 7.61
N GLY A 32 -7.51 -4.75 7.90
CA GLY A 32 -7.15 -3.63 7.03
C GLY A 32 -6.93 -2.36 7.83
N GLY A 33 -6.20 -1.39 7.27
CA GLY A 33 -5.93 -0.11 7.94
C GLY A 33 -5.19 -0.24 9.28
N GLY A 34 -4.38 -1.29 9.47
CA GLY A 34 -3.61 -1.52 10.69
C GLY A 34 -4.35 -2.31 11.78
N ILE A 35 -5.62 -2.70 11.57
CA ILE A 35 -6.40 -3.50 12.51
C ILE A 35 -6.17 -4.99 12.21
N GLY A 36 -5.93 -5.79 13.26
CA GLY A 36 -5.69 -7.23 13.12
C GLY A 36 -4.28 -7.57 12.61
N LEU A 37 -3.31 -6.69 12.84
CA LEU A 37 -1.89 -6.87 12.55
C LEU A 37 -1.09 -6.81 13.84
N THR A 38 -0.17 -7.76 14.03
CA THR A 38 0.74 -7.74 15.18
C THR A 38 2.13 -8.22 14.75
N ARG A 39 3.16 -7.39 15.00
CA ARG A 39 4.54 -7.79 14.85
C ARG A 39 4.92 -8.72 16.00
N CYS A 40 5.53 -9.85 15.67
CA CYS A 40 6.04 -10.83 16.60
C CYS A 40 7.56 -10.94 16.40
N ASP A 41 8.33 -10.53 17.39
CA ASP A 41 9.80 -10.52 17.32
C ASP A 41 10.40 -11.89 17.60
N ASP A 42 9.65 -12.77 18.26
CA ASP A 42 10.02 -14.12 18.63
C ASP A 42 8.78 -15.02 18.82
N GLU A 43 9.01 -16.27 19.18
CA GLU A 43 7.97 -17.26 19.43
C GLU A 43 7.04 -16.86 20.58
N ALA A 44 7.60 -16.28 21.67
CA ALA A 44 6.79 -15.89 22.82
C ALA A 44 5.78 -14.79 22.44
N GLY A 45 6.23 -13.77 21.69
CA GLY A 45 5.36 -12.73 21.15
C GLY A 45 4.29 -13.28 20.19
N LEU A 46 4.63 -14.28 19.38
CA LEU A 46 3.67 -14.94 18.51
C LEU A 46 2.58 -15.68 19.31
N VAL A 47 2.97 -16.44 20.34
CA VAL A 47 2.04 -17.15 21.22
C VAL A 47 1.05 -16.18 21.90
N GLU A 48 1.56 -15.07 22.43
CA GLU A 48 0.73 -14.05 23.09
C GLU A 48 -0.25 -13.37 22.11
N ALA A 49 0.20 -13.10 20.88
CA ALA A 49 -0.58 -12.39 19.88
C ALA A 49 -1.64 -13.24 19.19
N PHE A 50 -1.43 -14.54 19.05
CA PHE A 50 -2.21 -15.41 18.15
C PHE A 50 -3.71 -15.38 18.44
N ASP A 51 -4.12 -15.64 19.67
CA ASP A 51 -5.54 -15.64 20.05
C ASP A 51 -6.15 -14.23 19.99
N THR A 52 -5.35 -13.21 20.27
CA THR A 52 -5.80 -11.81 20.22
C THR A 52 -6.11 -11.38 18.79
N VAL A 53 -5.21 -11.64 17.84
CA VAL A 53 -5.42 -11.31 16.42
C VAL A 53 -6.59 -12.08 15.84
N LYS A 54 -6.70 -13.37 16.15
CA LYS A 54 -7.83 -14.20 15.73
C LYS A 54 -9.18 -13.68 16.24
N ARG A 55 -9.25 -13.28 17.51
CA ARG A 55 -10.45 -12.69 18.14
C ARG A 55 -10.80 -11.33 17.55
N LEU A 56 -9.81 -10.48 17.24
CA LEU A 56 -10.04 -9.20 16.57
C LEU A 56 -10.64 -9.40 15.18
N GLY A 57 -10.10 -10.33 14.39
CA GLY A 57 -10.65 -10.68 13.07
C GLY A 57 -12.11 -11.13 13.19
N GLN A 58 -12.42 -12.02 14.13
CA GLN A 58 -13.79 -12.51 14.37
C GLN A 58 -14.74 -11.36 14.78
N ASN A 59 -14.32 -10.47 15.67
CA ASN A 59 -15.18 -9.41 16.22
C ASN A 59 -15.46 -8.29 15.23
N PHE A 60 -14.47 -7.88 14.44
CA PHE A 60 -14.60 -6.74 13.53
C PHE A 60 -15.04 -7.13 12.12
N PHE A 61 -14.72 -8.35 11.68
CA PHE A 61 -14.90 -8.75 10.30
C PHE A 61 -15.65 -10.08 10.12
N SER A 62 -16.05 -10.73 11.23
CA SER A 62 -16.69 -12.06 11.21
C SER A 62 -15.82 -13.16 10.58
N ASP A 63 -14.51 -12.97 10.56
CA ASP A 63 -13.53 -13.90 10.04
C ASP A 63 -12.38 -14.08 11.04
N SER A 64 -12.11 -15.33 11.41
CA SER A 64 -11.04 -15.69 12.36
C SER A 64 -9.79 -16.25 11.68
N GLY A 65 -9.70 -16.17 10.36
CA GLY A 65 -8.53 -16.61 9.60
C GLY A 65 -7.32 -15.77 9.95
N VAL A 66 -6.16 -16.41 10.12
CA VAL A 66 -4.88 -15.76 10.38
C VAL A 66 -3.80 -16.35 9.50
N PHE A 67 -2.80 -15.55 9.17
CA PHE A 67 -1.62 -15.95 8.41
C PHE A 67 -0.40 -15.16 8.86
N LEU A 68 0.79 -15.62 8.48
CA LEU A 68 2.05 -14.96 8.76
C LEU A 68 2.67 -14.41 7.49
N GLU A 69 3.33 -13.26 7.64
CA GLU A 69 4.24 -12.71 6.65
C GLU A 69 5.57 -12.36 7.31
N ARG A 70 6.65 -12.46 6.54
CA ARG A 70 7.94 -11.92 7.00
C ARG A 70 7.81 -10.42 7.22
N PHE A 71 8.27 -9.94 8.37
CA PHE A 71 8.40 -8.52 8.62
C PHE A 71 9.60 -7.95 7.85
N VAL A 72 9.44 -6.81 7.23
CA VAL A 72 10.51 -6.11 6.52
C VAL A 72 10.94 -4.94 7.38
N ASP A 73 12.15 -5.03 7.95
CA ASP A 73 12.74 -3.92 8.71
C ASP A 73 13.07 -2.76 7.77
N ASN A 74 12.83 -1.53 8.22
CA ASN A 74 13.04 -0.32 7.42
C ASN A 74 12.34 -0.35 6.05
N ALA A 75 11.15 -0.95 6.02
CA ALA A 75 10.31 -0.96 4.84
C ALA A 75 9.96 0.46 4.40
N ARG A 76 10.14 0.74 3.10
CA ARG A 76 9.57 1.94 2.49
C ARG A 76 8.20 1.62 1.93
N HIS A 77 7.27 2.55 2.12
CA HIS A 77 5.96 2.51 1.50
C HIS A 77 6.03 3.25 0.17
N VAL A 78 6.12 2.50 -0.92
CA VAL A 78 6.14 3.05 -2.27
C VAL A 78 4.86 2.65 -2.98
N GLU A 79 4.26 3.58 -3.69
CA GLU A 79 3.01 3.35 -4.38
C GLU A 79 3.06 3.86 -5.82
N VAL A 80 2.21 3.30 -6.68
CA VAL A 80 2.13 3.67 -8.10
C VAL A 80 0.73 4.17 -8.42
N GLN A 81 0.64 5.41 -8.92
CA GLN A 81 -0.60 5.95 -9.46
C GLN A 81 -0.92 5.27 -10.79
N ILE A 82 -2.08 4.65 -10.89
CA ILE A 82 -2.58 4.09 -12.14
C ILE A 82 -3.88 4.77 -12.58
N PHE A 83 -4.14 4.71 -13.87
CA PHE A 83 -5.43 5.07 -14.45
C PHE A 83 -5.82 4.06 -15.52
N GLY A 84 -7.07 3.61 -15.51
CA GLY A 84 -7.59 2.63 -16.46
C GLY A 84 -8.86 3.13 -17.17
N ASP A 85 -9.08 2.67 -18.40
CA ASP A 85 -10.28 2.99 -19.19
C ASP A 85 -11.45 2.02 -18.95
N GLY A 86 -11.21 0.91 -18.26
CA GLY A 86 -12.19 -0.18 -18.08
C GLY A 86 -12.28 -1.13 -19.28
N LEU A 87 -11.44 -0.97 -20.29
CA LEU A 87 -11.43 -1.77 -21.53
C LEU A 87 -10.13 -2.58 -21.68
N GLY A 88 -9.31 -2.62 -20.64
CA GLY A 88 -8.05 -3.34 -20.62
C GLY A 88 -6.81 -2.45 -20.83
N ASN A 89 -6.98 -1.15 -21.10
CA ASN A 89 -5.85 -0.24 -21.13
C ASN A 89 -5.64 0.39 -19.76
N VAL A 90 -4.41 0.33 -19.27
CA VAL A 90 -4.00 0.90 -17.98
C VAL A 90 -2.66 1.60 -18.14
N LEU A 91 -2.56 2.79 -17.58
CA LEU A 91 -1.38 3.63 -17.59
C LEU A 91 -0.87 3.84 -16.17
N ALA A 92 0.45 3.74 -15.95
CA ALA A 92 1.12 4.15 -14.72
C ALA A 92 1.62 5.59 -14.88
N LEU A 93 1.31 6.44 -13.91
CA LEU A 93 1.60 7.88 -13.94
C LEU A 93 2.81 8.28 -13.08
N GLY A 94 3.50 7.30 -12.52
CA GLY A 94 4.63 7.50 -11.64
C GLY A 94 4.39 6.95 -10.24
N GLU A 95 5.46 6.90 -9.47
CA GLU A 95 5.45 6.42 -8.11
C GLU A 95 5.59 7.54 -7.09
N ARG A 96 5.16 7.29 -5.86
CA ARG A 96 5.31 8.15 -4.70
C ARG A 96 5.93 7.36 -3.55
N ASP A 97 6.75 8.01 -2.74
CA ASP A 97 7.16 7.51 -1.43
C ASP A 97 6.25 8.09 -0.35
N CYS A 98 5.63 7.22 0.41
CA CYS A 98 4.72 7.56 1.50
C CYS A 98 5.17 6.94 2.83
N SER A 99 6.48 6.78 3.02
CA SER A 99 7.07 6.12 4.19
C SER A 99 6.94 6.94 5.47
N LEU A 100 6.86 8.28 5.37
CA LEU A 100 6.64 9.14 6.53
C LEU A 100 5.18 9.07 6.97
N GLN A 101 4.96 8.28 8.03
CA GLN A 101 3.64 7.99 8.56
C GLN A 101 3.60 8.19 10.07
N ARG A 102 2.42 8.57 10.59
CA ARG A 102 2.10 8.60 12.00
C ARG A 102 0.91 7.69 12.27
N ARG A 103 1.06 6.68 13.12
CA ARG A 103 0.01 5.70 13.42
C ARG A 103 -0.59 5.06 12.15
N ASN A 104 0.26 4.67 11.21
CA ASN A 104 -0.10 4.12 9.89
C ASN A 104 -0.88 5.08 8.96
N GLN A 105 -0.85 6.39 9.23
CA GLN A 105 -1.39 7.41 8.35
C GLN A 105 -0.25 8.16 7.68
N LYS A 106 -0.31 8.29 6.37
CA LYS A 106 0.63 9.09 5.58
C LYS A 106 0.60 10.55 6.05
N VAL A 107 1.76 11.16 6.20
CA VAL A 107 1.92 12.56 6.67
C VAL A 107 2.70 13.41 5.67
N VAL A 108 3.72 12.81 5.06
CA VAL A 108 4.50 13.43 3.98
C VAL A 108 4.61 12.43 2.85
N GLU A 109 4.32 12.88 1.66
CA GLU A 109 4.44 12.12 0.42
C GLU A 109 5.33 12.86 -0.57
N GLU A 110 6.15 12.15 -1.30
CA GLU A 110 7.05 12.75 -2.29
C GLU A 110 7.14 11.92 -3.59
N THR A 111 7.35 12.62 -4.69
CA THR A 111 7.57 12.03 -6.01
C THR A 111 8.65 12.82 -6.76
N PRO A 112 9.57 12.15 -7.52
CA PRO A 112 9.78 10.70 -7.53
C PRO A 112 10.31 10.18 -6.19
N ALA A 113 10.09 8.89 -5.90
CA ALA A 113 10.60 8.24 -4.71
C ALA A 113 12.14 8.38 -4.64
N PRO A 114 12.71 8.99 -3.59
CA PRO A 114 14.15 9.20 -3.50
C PRO A 114 14.89 7.88 -3.44
N ASP A 115 16.08 7.83 -4.05
CA ASP A 115 16.99 6.68 -4.05
C ASP A 115 16.34 5.35 -4.48
N LEU A 116 15.23 5.39 -5.22
CA LEU A 116 14.64 4.21 -5.83
C LEU A 116 15.36 3.90 -7.14
N PRO A 117 16.00 2.71 -7.29
CA PRO A 117 16.69 2.36 -8.53
C PRO A 117 15.77 2.41 -9.74
N ALA A 118 16.25 2.91 -10.87
CA ALA A 118 15.45 3.05 -12.09
C ALA A 118 14.82 1.72 -12.53
N ALA A 119 15.59 0.64 -12.48
CA ALA A 119 15.10 -0.70 -12.83
C ALA A 119 13.99 -1.20 -11.90
N THR A 120 14.05 -0.83 -10.63
CA THR A 120 13.00 -1.18 -9.64
C THR A 120 11.75 -0.33 -9.85
N ARG A 121 11.91 0.96 -10.15
CA ARG A 121 10.82 1.85 -10.55
C ARG A 121 10.06 1.31 -11.76
N GLU A 122 10.78 0.91 -12.82
CA GLU A 122 10.18 0.32 -14.02
C GLU A 122 9.39 -0.95 -13.70
N LYS A 123 9.95 -1.83 -12.87
CA LYS A 123 9.27 -3.07 -12.46
C LYS A 123 8.01 -2.80 -11.63
N LEU A 124 8.04 -1.81 -10.72
CA LEU A 124 6.88 -1.40 -9.93
C LEU A 124 5.75 -0.87 -10.82
N MET A 125 6.08 0.02 -11.75
CA MET A 125 5.11 0.54 -12.72
C MET A 125 4.54 -0.56 -13.60
N ALA A 126 5.38 -1.44 -14.15
CA ALA A 126 4.94 -2.56 -14.97
C ALA A 126 4.02 -3.52 -14.18
N ALA A 127 4.37 -3.87 -12.94
CA ALA A 127 3.54 -4.73 -12.09
C ALA A 127 2.16 -4.10 -11.81
N SER A 128 2.11 -2.79 -11.56
CA SER A 128 0.86 -2.07 -11.33
C SER A 128 -0.04 -2.01 -12.57
N VAL A 129 0.56 -1.84 -13.75
CA VAL A 129 -0.14 -1.88 -15.04
C VAL A 129 -0.73 -3.26 -15.29
N GLU A 130 0.06 -4.32 -15.11
CA GLU A 130 -0.42 -5.70 -15.31
C GLU A 130 -1.53 -6.09 -14.32
N LEU A 131 -1.44 -5.67 -13.06
CA LEU A 131 -2.53 -5.82 -12.08
C LEU A 131 -3.82 -5.14 -12.56
N GLY A 132 -3.71 -3.90 -13.01
CA GLY A 132 -4.87 -3.14 -13.52
C GLY A 132 -5.49 -3.78 -14.76
N LYS A 133 -4.66 -4.23 -15.72
CA LYS A 133 -5.12 -4.94 -16.92
C LYS A 133 -5.86 -6.22 -16.59
N ALA A 134 -5.35 -7.02 -15.64
CA ALA A 134 -5.94 -8.29 -15.26
C ALA A 134 -7.40 -8.19 -14.77
N VAL A 135 -7.81 -7.01 -14.31
CA VAL A 135 -9.17 -6.75 -13.79
C VAL A 135 -9.95 -5.73 -14.62
N ASN A 136 -9.45 -5.34 -15.81
CA ASN A 136 -10.02 -4.27 -16.62
C ASN A 136 -10.29 -3.01 -15.79
N TYR A 137 -9.26 -2.57 -15.06
CA TYR A 137 -9.38 -1.46 -14.12
C TYR A 137 -9.93 -0.20 -14.78
N ARG A 138 -10.80 0.52 -14.07
CA ARG A 138 -11.44 1.74 -14.57
C ARG A 138 -11.23 2.89 -13.60
N SER A 139 -10.83 4.06 -14.13
CA SER A 139 -10.62 5.30 -13.37
C SER A 139 -9.29 5.32 -12.61
N ALA A 140 -9.13 6.27 -11.67
CA ALA A 140 -7.93 6.41 -10.86
C ALA A 140 -7.82 5.33 -9.79
N GLY A 141 -6.62 4.82 -9.57
CA GLY A 141 -6.30 3.89 -8.50
C GLY A 141 -4.83 3.93 -8.14
N THR A 142 -4.48 3.32 -7.04
CA THR A 142 -3.10 3.30 -6.55
C THR A 142 -2.72 1.90 -6.09
N GLY A 143 -1.67 1.34 -6.68
CA GLY A 143 -1.07 0.09 -6.21
C GLY A 143 -0.05 0.41 -5.12
N GLU A 144 -0.20 -0.16 -3.94
CA GLU A 144 0.70 0.04 -2.79
C GLU A 144 1.64 -1.13 -2.60
N TYR A 145 2.90 -0.83 -2.27
CA TYR A 145 3.97 -1.80 -2.12
C TYR A 145 4.85 -1.50 -0.90
N ILE A 146 5.37 -2.57 -0.29
CA ILE A 146 6.51 -2.49 0.61
C ILE A 146 7.78 -2.68 -0.19
N TYR A 147 8.69 -1.72 -0.12
CA TYR A 147 10.00 -1.81 -0.73
C TYR A 147 11.08 -2.04 0.32
N ASP A 148 11.81 -3.16 0.20
CA ASP A 148 13.00 -3.50 0.99
C ASP A 148 14.24 -2.96 0.25
N ALA A 149 14.72 -1.80 0.66
CA ALA A 149 15.88 -1.16 0.03
C ALA A 149 17.20 -1.93 0.21
N HIS A 150 17.31 -2.77 1.25
CA HIS A 150 18.51 -3.57 1.47
C HIS A 150 18.65 -4.73 0.48
N ARG A 151 17.51 -5.27 0.04
CA ARG A 151 17.47 -6.39 -0.91
C ARG A 151 17.11 -5.97 -2.32
N ASP A 152 16.74 -4.70 -2.52
CA ASP A 152 16.18 -4.17 -3.76
C ASP A 152 15.02 -5.03 -4.29
N VAL A 153 14.07 -5.32 -3.40
CA VAL A 153 12.86 -6.08 -3.73
C VAL A 153 11.62 -5.36 -3.22
N PHE A 154 10.52 -5.49 -3.93
CA PHE A 154 9.24 -4.96 -3.50
C PHE A 154 8.19 -6.06 -3.38
N TYR A 155 7.22 -5.81 -2.51
CA TYR A 155 6.12 -6.73 -2.24
C TYR A 155 4.81 -5.97 -2.33
N PHE A 156 3.86 -6.53 -3.07
CA PHE A 156 2.53 -5.97 -3.18
C PHE A 156 1.81 -5.98 -1.82
N LEU A 157 1.11 -4.89 -1.51
CA LEU A 157 0.24 -4.75 -0.35
C LEU A 157 -1.22 -4.81 -0.74
N GLU A 158 -1.68 -3.76 -1.41
CA GLU A 158 -3.09 -3.61 -1.78
C GLU A 158 -3.26 -2.64 -2.96
N VAL A 159 -4.48 -2.57 -3.49
CA VAL A 159 -4.89 -1.52 -4.42
C VAL A 159 -5.94 -0.66 -3.76
N ASN A 160 -5.69 0.64 -3.69
CA ASN A 160 -6.72 1.61 -3.35
C ASN A 160 -7.51 1.97 -4.61
N THR A 161 -8.77 1.51 -4.68
CA THR A 161 -9.62 1.66 -5.86
C THR A 161 -10.35 3.00 -5.86
N ARG A 162 -9.66 4.07 -5.59
CA ARG A 162 -10.14 5.44 -5.49
C ARG A 162 -9.00 6.43 -5.68
N LEU A 163 -9.34 7.69 -5.92
CA LEU A 163 -8.38 8.78 -5.82
C LEU A 163 -7.94 8.94 -4.36
N GLN A 164 -6.66 9.17 -4.15
CA GLN A 164 -6.07 9.39 -2.83
C GLN A 164 -5.74 10.86 -2.60
N VAL A 165 -5.49 11.24 -1.34
CA VAL A 165 -5.17 12.63 -0.95
C VAL A 165 -3.91 13.10 -1.67
N GLU A 166 -2.91 12.25 -1.78
CA GLU A 166 -1.57 12.49 -2.33
C GLU A 166 -1.48 12.54 -3.87
N HIS A 167 -2.62 12.47 -4.58
CA HIS A 167 -2.62 12.57 -6.05
C HIS A 167 -2.03 13.87 -6.60
N PRO A 168 -2.12 15.03 -5.91
CA PRO A 168 -1.66 16.30 -6.46
C PRO A 168 -0.16 16.34 -6.79
N ILE A 169 0.68 15.59 -6.07
CA ILE A 169 2.11 15.55 -6.38
C ILE A 169 2.39 14.82 -7.70
N THR A 170 1.59 13.80 -8.03
CA THR A 170 1.66 13.16 -9.35
C THR A 170 1.21 14.12 -10.44
N GLU A 171 0.12 14.86 -10.25
CA GLU A 171 -0.36 15.86 -11.19
C GLU A 171 0.67 16.99 -11.41
N ALA A 172 1.30 17.46 -10.34
CA ALA A 172 2.33 18.49 -10.40
C ALA A 172 3.52 18.09 -11.28
N CYS A 173 3.91 16.80 -11.26
CA CYS A 173 5.02 16.29 -12.05
C CYS A 173 4.63 15.86 -13.46
N THR A 174 3.39 15.42 -13.69
CA THR A 174 2.94 14.89 -14.99
C THR A 174 2.14 15.90 -15.81
N SER A 175 1.64 16.97 -15.19
CA SER A 175 0.68 17.93 -15.78
C SER A 175 -0.64 17.26 -16.23
N ILE A 176 -1.02 16.17 -15.59
CA ILE A 176 -2.27 15.47 -15.83
C ILE A 176 -3.24 15.81 -14.70
N ASP A 177 -4.46 16.21 -15.06
CA ASP A 177 -5.57 16.40 -14.11
C ASP A 177 -6.33 15.07 -13.98
N LEU A 178 -6.07 14.35 -12.88
CA LEU A 178 -6.71 13.06 -12.59
C LEU A 178 -8.21 13.21 -12.33
N VAL A 179 -8.64 14.31 -11.75
CA VAL A 179 -10.06 14.58 -11.48
C VAL A 179 -10.79 14.79 -12.80
N GLU A 180 -10.23 15.56 -13.72
CA GLU A 180 -10.78 15.72 -15.08
C GLU A 180 -10.89 14.36 -15.78
N TRP A 181 -9.84 13.55 -15.76
CA TRP A 181 -9.83 12.22 -16.34
C TRP A 181 -10.92 11.31 -15.75
N MET A 182 -11.13 11.38 -14.44
CA MET A 182 -12.20 10.64 -13.76
C MET A 182 -13.58 11.08 -14.24
N ILE A 183 -13.81 12.39 -14.38
CA ILE A 183 -15.09 12.95 -14.88
C ILE A 183 -15.34 12.52 -16.32
N LEU A 184 -14.34 12.65 -17.19
CA LEU A 184 -14.42 12.23 -18.59
C LEU A 184 -14.73 10.73 -18.71
N THR A 185 -14.04 9.91 -17.90
CA THR A 185 -14.27 8.45 -17.88
C THR A 185 -15.69 8.12 -17.40
N ALA A 186 -16.21 8.83 -16.40
CA ALA A 186 -17.58 8.65 -15.92
C ALA A 186 -18.60 9.07 -17.00
N ALA A 187 -18.29 10.09 -17.79
CA ALA A 187 -19.11 10.54 -18.91
C ALA A 187 -19.03 9.62 -20.16
N GLY A 188 -18.24 8.53 -20.10
CA GLY A 188 -18.05 7.62 -21.23
C GLY A 188 -17.07 8.11 -22.28
N GLN A 189 -16.23 9.07 -21.95
CA GLN A 189 -15.20 9.68 -22.80
C GLN A 189 -13.82 9.56 -22.12
N PRO A 190 -13.32 8.35 -21.86
CA PRO A 190 -12.04 8.19 -21.19
C PRO A 190 -10.89 8.83 -22.00
N PRO A 191 -9.85 9.37 -21.34
CA PRO A 191 -8.69 9.90 -22.04
C PRO A 191 -7.98 8.77 -22.80
N ALA A 192 -7.19 9.14 -23.82
CA ALA A 192 -6.27 8.22 -24.45
C ALA A 192 -5.16 7.81 -23.46
N LEU A 193 -4.96 6.51 -23.29
CA LEU A 193 -3.96 5.96 -22.35
C LEU A 193 -2.72 5.40 -23.06
N ASP A 194 -2.60 5.58 -24.38
CA ASP A 194 -1.45 5.23 -25.21
C ASP A 194 -0.43 6.37 -25.32
N ILE A 195 -0.34 7.18 -24.28
CA ILE A 195 0.58 8.32 -24.17
C ILE A 195 1.82 7.96 -23.37
N GLU A 196 2.92 8.60 -23.68
CA GLU A 196 4.16 8.51 -22.89
C GLU A 196 4.09 9.51 -21.73
N ILE A 197 4.37 9.02 -20.53
CA ILE A 197 4.44 9.86 -19.32
C ILE A 197 5.90 10.22 -19.06
N ASN A 198 6.19 11.51 -19.13
CA ASN A 198 7.51 12.09 -18.87
C ASN A 198 7.44 13.05 -17.68
N PRO A 199 7.46 12.57 -16.43
CA PRO A 199 7.38 13.41 -15.24
C PRO A 199 8.51 14.43 -15.20
N GLN A 200 8.22 15.66 -14.80
CA GLN A 200 9.19 16.75 -14.70
C GLN A 200 9.33 17.22 -13.25
N GLY A 201 10.59 17.37 -12.81
CA GLY A 201 10.88 17.89 -11.48
C GLY A 201 10.57 16.89 -10.36
N ALA A 202 10.20 17.44 -9.21
CA ALA A 202 9.82 16.71 -8.01
C ALA A 202 8.78 17.51 -7.24
N ALA A 203 7.93 16.81 -6.48
CA ALA A 203 6.91 17.42 -5.65
C ALA A 203 6.82 16.73 -4.29
N ILE A 204 6.51 17.52 -3.26
CA ILE A 204 6.29 17.04 -1.89
C ILE A 204 4.95 17.57 -1.42
N GLU A 205 4.16 16.68 -0.82
CA GLU A 205 2.92 17.02 -0.12
C GLU A 205 3.10 16.79 1.38
N VAL A 206 2.50 17.65 2.18
CA VAL A 206 2.47 17.54 3.64
C VAL A 206 1.02 17.68 4.10
N ARG A 207 0.54 16.71 4.86
CA ARG A 207 -0.80 16.78 5.45
C ARG A 207 -0.80 17.62 6.72
N LEU A 208 -1.63 18.66 6.74
CA LEU A 208 -1.86 19.47 7.91
C LEU A 208 -3.14 19.04 8.61
N TYR A 209 -3.04 18.75 9.90
CA TYR A 209 -4.17 18.34 10.73
C TYR A 209 -4.44 19.40 11.78
N ALA A 210 -5.71 19.81 11.92
CA ALA A 210 -6.16 20.60 13.06
C ALA A 210 -6.30 19.67 14.28
N GLU A 211 -5.26 19.60 15.09
CA GLU A 211 -5.18 18.74 16.27
C GLU A 211 -4.70 19.51 17.50
N ASP A 212 -5.16 19.12 18.66
CA ASP A 212 -4.75 19.69 19.95
C ASP A 212 -3.64 18.84 20.59
N PRO A 213 -2.37 19.29 20.58
CA PRO A 213 -1.24 18.55 21.15
C PRO A 213 -1.35 18.36 22.68
N VAL A 214 -2.11 19.22 23.38
CA VAL A 214 -2.32 19.10 24.82
C VAL A 214 -3.29 17.97 25.15
N ARG A 215 -4.14 17.59 24.20
CA ARG A 215 -5.12 16.51 24.32
C ARG A 215 -4.73 15.27 23.52
N ASP A 216 -3.44 14.93 23.53
CA ASP A 216 -2.91 13.78 22.79
C ASP A 216 -3.31 13.78 21.31
N PHE A 217 -3.20 14.96 20.66
CA PHE A 217 -3.49 15.15 19.25
C PHE A 217 -4.92 14.76 18.86
N GLN A 218 -5.89 15.01 19.73
CA GLN A 218 -7.30 14.86 19.35
C GLN A 218 -7.65 15.88 18.27
N PRO A 219 -8.50 15.49 17.29
CA PRO A 219 -8.99 16.44 16.30
C PRO A 219 -9.63 17.66 16.97
N SER A 220 -9.23 18.85 16.51
CA SER A 220 -9.76 20.13 16.96
C SER A 220 -10.62 20.71 15.83
N PRO A 221 -11.96 20.73 15.96
CA PRO A 221 -12.85 21.29 14.93
C PRO A 221 -12.73 22.80 14.82
#